data_be46ae29ab498879caa24c611e5d02f6
#
_entry.id   be46ae29ab498879caa24c611e5d02f6
#
_cell.length_a   1.000
_cell.length_b   1.000
_cell.length_c   1.000
_cell.angle_alpha   90.00
_cell.angle_beta   90.00
_cell.angle_gamma   90.00
#
_symmetry.space_group_name_H-M   'P 1'
#
loop_
_entity.id
_entity.type
_entity.pdbx_description
1 polymer ?
#
loop_
_entity_poly.entity_id
_entity_poly.type
_entity_poly.pdbx_seq_one_letter_code
_entity_poly.pdbx_strand_id
1 'polypeptide(L)'
;MKLEQKSPWDTFEAIEPLINSDEIKSWLLEKGPITKRIKAIGTFKLELIQDKVSEVEKSEILFLNLNKGKFRVREVKLFCNDEPKVFARTIIPVITIEDGFSDLGKIGKKPLGDILFENKIFTKEEVVFAPFEYEEYLFWGRNTKYTVKGHPFSVMELFLINDY
;
A
#
# COMPACT_ATOMS: atom_id res chain seq x y z
N MET A 1 -6.50 2.08 -13.71
CA MET A 1 -6.96 0.71 -13.38
C MET A 1 -8.20 0.82 -12.49
N LYS A 2 -9.29 0.20 -12.91
CA LYS A 2 -10.53 0.19 -12.12
C LYS A 2 -10.56 -1.10 -11.30
N LEU A 3 -10.35 -0.96 -10.00
CA LEU A 3 -10.31 -2.09 -9.06
C LEU A 3 -11.62 -2.17 -8.29
N GLU A 4 -12.08 -3.38 -8.04
CA GLU A 4 -13.25 -3.65 -7.21
C GLU A 4 -12.82 -4.46 -6.00
N GLN A 5 -12.97 -3.89 -4.81
CA GLN A 5 -12.74 -4.63 -3.56
C GLN A 5 -13.91 -5.57 -3.32
N LYS A 6 -13.64 -6.85 -3.23
CA LYS A 6 -14.68 -7.90 -3.20
C LYS A 6 -15.21 -8.19 -1.80
N SER A 7 -14.48 -7.85 -0.75
CA SER A 7 -14.91 -8.00 0.63
C SER A 7 -14.21 -6.99 1.53
N PRO A 8 -14.74 -6.74 2.74
CA PRO A 8 -14.09 -5.83 3.68
C PRO A 8 -12.68 -6.27 4.05
N TRP A 9 -11.86 -5.32 4.48
CA TRP A 9 -10.54 -5.62 5.04
C TRP A 9 -10.68 -6.53 6.26
N ASP A 10 -9.80 -7.54 6.37
CA ASP A 10 -9.85 -8.50 7.47
C ASP A 10 -8.44 -8.97 7.84
N THR A 11 -8.35 -9.78 8.90
CA THR A 11 -7.08 -10.34 9.38
C THR A 11 -6.54 -11.38 8.41
N PHE A 12 -5.23 -11.66 8.50
CA PHE A 12 -4.63 -12.69 7.67
C PHE A 12 -5.22 -14.07 7.98
N GLU A 13 -5.46 -14.38 9.26
CA GLU A 13 -6.07 -15.65 9.66
C GLU A 13 -7.43 -15.88 9.00
N ALA A 14 -8.21 -14.80 8.84
CA ALA A 14 -9.54 -14.89 8.22
C ALA A 14 -9.44 -15.13 6.72
N ILE A 15 -8.47 -14.54 6.03
CA ILE A 15 -8.38 -14.61 4.56
C ILE A 15 -7.48 -15.74 4.05
N GLU A 16 -6.56 -16.23 4.87
CA GLU A 16 -5.60 -17.26 4.45
C GLU A 16 -6.24 -18.49 3.79
N PRO A 17 -7.34 -19.05 4.32
CA PRO A 17 -7.97 -20.21 3.68
C PRO A 17 -8.54 -19.94 2.28
N LEU A 18 -8.72 -18.66 1.93
CA LEU A 18 -9.27 -18.24 0.65
C LEU A 18 -8.19 -18.06 -0.42
N ILE A 19 -6.91 -18.02 -0.03
CA ILE A 19 -5.79 -17.81 -0.95
C ILE A 19 -5.35 -19.16 -1.52
N ASN A 20 -5.29 -19.25 -2.85
CA ASN A 20 -4.89 -20.48 -3.53
C ASN A 20 -3.38 -20.64 -3.67
N SER A 21 -2.64 -19.55 -3.72
CA SER A 21 -1.21 -19.53 -4.03
C SER A 21 -0.36 -19.26 -2.79
N ASP A 22 0.60 -20.15 -2.51
CA ASP A 22 1.59 -19.95 -1.46
C ASP A 22 2.52 -18.78 -1.77
N GLU A 23 2.76 -18.50 -3.04
CA GLU A 23 3.56 -17.34 -3.47
C GLU A 23 2.88 -16.05 -3.03
N ILE A 24 1.56 -15.93 -3.25
CA ILE A 24 0.79 -14.75 -2.84
C ILE A 24 0.83 -14.59 -1.34
N LYS A 25 0.66 -15.67 -0.57
CA LYS A 25 0.78 -15.61 0.90
C LYS A 25 2.13 -15.06 1.32
N SER A 26 3.19 -15.50 0.65
CA SER A 26 4.55 -15.02 0.93
C SER A 26 4.70 -13.51 0.69
N TRP A 27 4.13 -12.99 -0.40
CA TRP A 27 4.16 -11.54 -0.67
C TRP A 27 3.36 -10.76 0.37
N LEU A 28 2.17 -11.25 0.73
CA LEU A 28 1.31 -10.59 1.71
C LEU A 28 1.96 -10.51 3.10
N LEU A 29 2.77 -11.49 3.45
CA LEU A 29 3.44 -11.58 4.74
C LEU A 29 4.84 -10.96 4.75
N GLU A 30 5.30 -10.40 3.62
CA GLU A 30 6.61 -9.78 3.55
C GLU A 30 6.73 -8.64 4.56
N LYS A 31 7.73 -8.72 5.44
CA LYS A 31 7.98 -7.71 6.48
C LYS A 31 9.00 -6.66 6.06
N GLY A 32 9.83 -6.98 5.08
CA GLY A 32 10.84 -6.07 4.55
C GLY A 32 10.30 -5.19 3.42
N PRO A 33 11.13 -4.29 2.86
CA PRO A 33 10.73 -3.46 1.74
C PRO A 33 10.41 -4.32 0.51
N ILE A 34 9.26 -4.08 -0.10
CA ILE A 34 8.87 -4.78 -1.34
C ILE A 34 9.89 -4.51 -2.45
N THR A 35 10.45 -3.31 -2.50
CA THR A 35 11.51 -2.93 -3.44
C THR A 35 12.70 -3.91 -3.37
N LYS A 36 13.14 -4.23 -2.16
CA LYS A 36 14.25 -5.15 -1.94
C LYS A 36 13.91 -6.55 -2.45
N ARG A 37 12.68 -7.01 -2.20
CA ARG A 37 12.21 -8.31 -2.68
C ARG A 37 12.19 -8.38 -4.21
N ILE A 38 11.72 -7.33 -4.86
CA ILE A 38 11.72 -7.25 -6.34
C ILE A 38 13.15 -7.25 -6.88
N LYS A 39 14.05 -6.46 -6.28
CA LYS A 39 15.45 -6.40 -6.72
C LYS A 39 16.17 -7.73 -6.56
N ALA A 40 15.74 -8.58 -5.64
CA ALA A 40 16.35 -9.90 -5.46
C ALA A 40 16.01 -10.89 -6.58
N ILE A 41 14.93 -10.65 -7.34
CA ILE A 41 14.45 -11.56 -8.39
C ILE A 41 14.49 -10.95 -9.80
N GLY A 42 14.82 -9.67 -9.93
CA GLY A 42 14.90 -9.03 -11.25
C GLY A 42 15.21 -7.55 -11.19
N THR A 43 14.99 -6.87 -12.30
CA THR A 43 15.25 -5.44 -12.45
C THR A 43 14.03 -4.65 -11.95
N PHE A 44 14.26 -3.80 -10.95
CA PHE A 44 13.21 -2.96 -10.35
C PHE A 44 13.01 -1.67 -11.15
N LYS A 45 11.74 -1.28 -11.30
CA LYS A 45 11.37 0.02 -11.87
C LYS A 45 10.13 0.52 -11.14
N LEU A 46 10.07 1.82 -10.89
CA LEU A 46 8.92 2.48 -10.28
C LEU A 46 8.31 3.46 -11.29
N GLU A 47 7.00 3.34 -11.50
CA GLU A 47 6.22 4.30 -12.28
C GLU A 47 5.33 5.10 -11.35
N LEU A 48 5.53 6.41 -11.31
CA LEU A 48 4.69 7.32 -10.52
C LEU A 48 3.44 7.65 -11.31
N ILE A 49 2.27 7.28 -10.79
CA ILE A 49 0.97 7.53 -11.42
C ILE A 49 0.44 8.89 -10.98
N GLN A 50 0.42 9.15 -9.67
CA GLN A 50 0.06 10.46 -9.12
C GLN A 50 0.70 10.66 -7.75
N ASP A 51 0.90 11.93 -7.39
CA ASP A 51 1.34 12.33 -6.05
C ASP A 51 0.90 13.76 -5.82
N LYS A 52 -0.35 13.91 -5.33
CA LYS A 52 -0.98 15.23 -5.15
C LYS A 52 -2.14 15.16 -4.16
N VAL A 53 -2.56 16.30 -3.65
CA VAL A 53 -3.80 16.40 -2.88
C VAL A 53 -4.97 16.03 -3.79
N SER A 54 -5.78 15.08 -3.36
CA SER A 54 -6.84 14.50 -4.18
C SER A 54 -7.97 13.97 -3.31
N GLU A 55 -9.11 13.67 -3.94
CA GLU A 55 -10.25 13.06 -3.28
C GLU A 55 -9.94 11.62 -2.89
N VAL A 56 -10.48 11.19 -1.76
CA VAL A 56 -10.37 9.83 -1.25
C VAL A 56 -11.75 9.30 -0.87
N GLU A 57 -11.89 7.98 -0.85
CA GLU A 57 -13.13 7.33 -0.45
C GLU A 57 -13.36 7.47 1.06
N LYS A 58 -14.63 7.49 1.47
CA LYS A 58 -14.99 7.58 2.88
C LYS A 58 -14.38 6.43 3.69
N SER A 59 -14.37 5.22 3.14
CA SER A 59 -13.78 4.05 3.78
C SER A 59 -12.28 4.23 4.04
N GLU A 60 -11.58 4.92 3.15
CA GLU A 60 -10.15 5.21 3.29
C GLU A 60 -9.90 6.19 4.44
N ILE A 61 -10.77 7.18 4.58
CA ILE A 61 -10.71 8.15 5.68
C ILE A 61 -10.97 7.45 7.02
N LEU A 62 -12.01 6.60 7.07
CA LEU A 62 -12.38 5.87 8.28
C LEU A 62 -11.29 4.90 8.73
N PHE A 63 -10.58 4.27 7.80
CA PHE A 63 -9.46 3.39 8.13
C PHE A 63 -8.37 4.12 8.92
N LEU A 64 -8.21 5.43 8.68
CA LEU A 64 -7.25 6.27 9.40
C LEU A 64 -7.80 6.80 10.72
N ASN A 65 -9.00 6.37 11.13
CA ASN A 65 -9.72 6.86 12.32
C ASN A 65 -10.00 8.37 12.24
N LEU A 66 -10.21 8.87 11.03
CA LEU A 66 -10.57 10.25 10.75
C LEU A 66 -11.98 10.32 10.14
N ASN A 67 -12.57 11.50 10.09
CA ASN A 67 -13.89 11.71 9.48
C ASN A 67 -13.86 12.75 8.35
N LYS A 68 -12.80 13.55 8.26
CA LYS A 68 -12.64 14.59 7.24
C LYS A 68 -11.16 15.03 7.16
N GLY A 69 -10.83 15.83 6.16
CA GLY A 69 -9.52 16.43 6.00
C GLY A 69 -9.13 16.58 4.55
N LYS A 70 -7.90 17.03 4.34
CA LYS A 70 -7.25 17.04 3.04
C LYS A 70 -6.21 15.94 3.03
N PHE A 71 -6.10 15.24 1.90
CA PHE A 71 -5.27 14.06 1.78
C PHE A 71 -4.39 14.16 0.55
N ARG A 72 -3.10 13.87 0.73
CA ARG A 72 -2.19 13.66 -0.38
C ARG A 72 -2.29 12.20 -0.78
N VAL A 73 -2.55 11.95 -2.05
CA VAL A 73 -2.68 10.60 -2.60
C VAL A 73 -1.50 10.35 -3.52
N ARG A 74 -0.75 9.29 -3.21
CA ARG A 74 0.36 8.87 -4.06
C ARG A 74 0.08 7.46 -4.57
N GLU A 75 0.11 7.31 -5.88
CA GLU A 75 -0.09 6.00 -6.52
C GLU A 75 1.10 5.67 -7.40
N VAL A 76 1.60 4.45 -7.26
CA VAL A 76 2.73 3.95 -8.04
C VAL A 76 2.47 2.53 -8.51
N LYS A 77 3.14 2.14 -9.60
CA LYS A 77 3.31 0.74 -9.98
C LYS A 77 4.77 0.37 -9.83
N LEU A 78 5.01 -0.80 -9.25
CA LEU A 78 6.33 -1.37 -9.11
C LEU A 78 6.47 -2.53 -10.09
N PHE A 79 7.55 -2.53 -10.85
CA PHE A 79 7.81 -3.49 -11.92
C PHE A 79 9.01 -4.37 -11.57
N CYS A 80 8.94 -5.61 -12.03
CA CYS A 80 10.08 -6.53 -12.04
C CYS A 80 10.27 -7.02 -13.48
N ASN A 81 11.42 -6.77 -14.08
CA ASN A 81 11.70 -7.14 -15.48
C ASN A 81 10.61 -6.67 -16.45
N ASP A 82 10.20 -5.40 -16.30
CA ASP A 82 9.16 -4.74 -17.10
C ASP A 82 7.74 -5.31 -16.92
N GLU A 83 7.53 -6.21 -15.97
CA GLU A 83 6.19 -6.69 -15.60
C GLU A 83 5.71 -6.00 -14.32
N PRO A 84 4.45 -5.47 -14.31
CA PRO A 84 3.91 -4.88 -13.08
C PRO A 84 3.69 -5.96 -12.02
N LYS A 85 4.25 -5.75 -10.83
CA LYS A 85 4.12 -6.67 -9.70
C LYS A 85 3.26 -6.13 -8.58
N VAL A 86 3.28 -4.82 -8.36
CA VAL A 86 2.55 -4.20 -7.26
C VAL A 86 1.96 -2.89 -7.73
N PHE A 87 0.70 -2.66 -7.39
CA PHE A 87 0.09 -1.33 -7.39
C PHE A 87 0.00 -0.88 -5.95
N ALA A 88 0.51 0.32 -5.64
CA ALA A 88 0.47 0.86 -4.30
C ALA A 88 -0.24 2.20 -4.28
N ARG A 89 -1.12 2.37 -3.29
CA ARG A 89 -1.85 3.62 -3.04
C ARG A 89 -1.60 4.06 -1.60
N THR A 90 -0.94 5.21 -1.45
CA THR A 90 -0.62 5.79 -0.15
C THR A 90 -1.52 6.99 0.07
N ILE A 91 -2.15 7.06 1.24
CA ILE A 91 -3.04 8.16 1.63
C ILE A 91 -2.45 8.83 2.85
N ILE A 92 -2.03 10.08 2.69
CA ILE A 92 -1.35 10.83 3.73
C ILE A 92 -2.18 12.08 4.05
N PRO A 93 -2.80 12.15 5.24
CA PRO A 93 -3.44 13.39 5.67
C PRO A 93 -2.42 14.54 5.62
N VAL A 94 -2.84 15.70 5.11
CA VAL A 94 -1.93 16.85 5.00
C VAL A 94 -1.36 17.21 6.37
N ILE A 95 -2.16 17.06 7.44
CA ILE A 95 -1.70 17.32 8.81
C ILE A 95 -0.57 16.36 9.22
N THR A 96 -0.55 15.14 8.72
CA THR A 96 0.54 14.18 8.99
C THR A 96 1.86 14.66 8.39
N ILE A 97 1.79 15.32 7.24
CA ILE A 97 2.97 15.93 6.61
C ILE A 97 3.42 17.15 7.41
N GLU A 98 2.49 18.04 7.75
CA GLU A 98 2.79 19.30 8.43
C GLU A 98 3.28 19.11 9.86
N ASP A 99 2.61 18.26 10.64
CA ASP A 99 2.88 18.07 12.06
C ASP A 99 3.59 16.76 12.39
N GLY A 100 3.66 15.85 11.45
CA GLY A 100 4.32 14.54 11.63
C GLY A 100 5.71 14.53 11.01
N PHE A 101 5.80 14.23 9.72
CA PHE A 101 7.07 14.13 9.01
C PHE A 101 6.95 14.77 7.61
N SER A 102 7.57 15.93 7.44
CA SER A 102 7.44 16.75 6.24
C SER A 102 7.94 16.05 4.96
N ASP A 103 8.91 15.13 5.08
CA ASP A 103 9.44 14.42 3.92
C ASP A 103 8.42 13.49 3.25
N LEU A 104 7.31 13.16 3.94
CA LEU A 104 6.20 12.43 3.33
C LEU A 104 5.55 13.20 2.18
N GLY A 105 5.70 14.52 2.14
CA GLY A 105 5.24 15.35 1.04
C GLY A 105 6.23 15.47 -0.12
N LYS A 106 7.40 14.83 -0.01
CA LYS A 106 8.51 14.95 -0.97
C LYS A 106 9.01 13.61 -1.49
N ILE A 107 8.19 12.57 -1.40
CA ILE A 107 8.59 11.21 -1.79
C ILE A 107 8.94 11.15 -3.28
N GLY A 108 8.06 11.71 -4.14
CA GLY A 108 8.26 11.72 -5.57
C GLY A 108 8.39 10.30 -6.14
N LYS A 109 9.47 10.06 -6.88
CA LYS A 109 9.76 8.77 -7.51
C LYS A 109 10.58 7.82 -6.63
N LYS A 110 10.84 8.18 -5.38
CA LYS A 110 11.54 7.31 -4.44
C LYS A 110 10.61 6.21 -3.94
N PRO A 111 11.11 4.99 -3.68
CA PRO A 111 10.30 3.96 -3.05
C PRO A 111 9.95 4.35 -1.61
N LEU A 112 8.66 4.36 -1.28
CA LEU A 112 8.20 4.70 0.08
C LEU A 112 8.74 3.69 1.10
N GLY A 113 8.79 2.40 0.73
CA GLY A 113 9.30 1.36 1.62
C GLY A 113 10.69 1.66 2.16
N ASP A 114 11.56 2.22 1.34
CA ASP A 114 12.92 2.57 1.76
C ASP A 114 12.89 3.66 2.84
N ILE A 115 12.01 4.65 2.69
CA ILE A 115 11.84 5.73 3.69
C ILE A 115 11.33 5.16 5.01
N LEU A 116 10.36 4.24 4.95
CA LEU A 116 9.77 3.63 6.15
C LEU A 116 10.78 2.76 6.90
N PHE A 117 11.68 2.08 6.20
CA PHE A 117 12.68 1.21 6.83
C PHE A 117 13.95 1.93 7.25
N GLU A 118 14.29 3.05 6.63
CA GLU A 118 15.44 3.88 7.00
C GLU A 118 15.17 4.72 8.25
N ASN A 119 13.93 5.11 8.48
CA ASN A 119 13.54 6.00 9.57
C ASN A 119 12.77 5.23 10.65
N LYS A 120 13.32 5.16 11.86
CA LYS A 120 12.70 4.44 12.99
C LYS A 120 11.63 5.26 13.73
N ILE A 121 11.10 6.30 13.07
CA ILE A 121 10.08 7.18 13.65
C ILE A 121 8.66 6.73 13.34
N PHE A 122 8.51 5.72 12.48
CA PHE A 122 7.19 5.21 12.07
C PHE A 122 6.79 4.01 12.91
N THR A 123 5.53 3.99 13.35
CA THR A 123 4.93 2.86 14.04
C THR A 123 3.91 2.20 13.13
N LYS A 124 4.02 0.88 12.97
CA LYS A 124 3.01 0.10 12.24
C LYS A 124 1.90 -0.26 13.22
N GLU A 125 0.69 0.29 13.00
CA GLU A 125 -0.44 0.12 13.91
C GLU A 125 -1.30 -1.07 13.55
N GLU A 126 -1.55 -1.30 12.25
CA GLU A 126 -2.52 -2.28 11.80
C GLU A 126 -2.19 -2.73 10.39
N VAL A 127 -2.36 -4.03 10.12
CA VAL A 127 -2.26 -4.60 8.77
C VAL A 127 -3.50 -5.43 8.53
N VAL A 128 -4.19 -5.17 7.42
CA VAL A 128 -5.40 -5.88 7.03
C VAL A 128 -5.33 -6.28 5.55
N PHE A 129 -6.16 -7.26 5.16
CA PHE A 129 -6.08 -7.90 3.86
C PHE A 129 -7.45 -8.01 3.23
N ALA A 130 -7.51 -7.94 1.90
CA ALA A 130 -8.76 -8.10 1.15
C ALA A 130 -8.49 -8.52 -0.29
N PRO A 131 -9.44 -9.25 -0.92
CA PRO A 131 -9.35 -9.58 -2.34
C PRO A 131 -9.90 -8.44 -3.19
N PHE A 132 -9.29 -8.27 -4.37
CA PHE A 132 -9.69 -7.29 -5.36
C PHE A 132 -9.87 -7.97 -6.71
N GLU A 133 -10.80 -7.47 -7.51
CA GLU A 133 -11.00 -7.93 -8.87
C GLU A 133 -10.73 -6.80 -9.84
N TYR A 134 -10.00 -7.12 -10.90
CA TYR A 134 -9.79 -6.26 -12.05
C TYR A 134 -9.99 -7.11 -13.30
N GLU A 135 -10.99 -6.74 -14.09
CA GLU A 135 -11.46 -7.54 -15.21
C GLU A 135 -11.86 -8.94 -14.72
N GLU A 136 -11.17 -9.99 -15.09
CA GLU A 136 -11.47 -11.37 -14.64
C GLU A 136 -10.38 -11.92 -13.73
N TYR A 137 -9.45 -11.06 -13.26
CA TYR A 137 -8.35 -11.46 -12.41
C TYR A 137 -8.65 -11.18 -10.94
N LEU A 138 -8.27 -12.12 -10.09
CA LEU A 138 -8.35 -11.96 -8.64
C LEU A 138 -6.95 -11.63 -8.10
N PHE A 139 -6.84 -10.51 -7.41
CA PHE A 139 -5.61 -10.07 -6.76
C PHE A 139 -5.84 -9.88 -5.26
N TRP A 140 -4.78 -10.06 -4.47
CA TRP A 140 -4.85 -9.83 -3.04
C TRP A 140 -4.12 -8.55 -2.66
N GLY A 141 -4.74 -7.76 -1.79
CA GLY A 141 -4.18 -6.54 -1.28
C GLY A 141 -3.95 -6.59 0.22
N ARG A 142 -2.99 -5.80 0.68
CA ARG A 142 -2.81 -5.51 2.09
C ARG A 142 -2.86 -4.00 2.30
N ASN A 143 -3.42 -3.58 3.41
CA ASN A 143 -3.49 -2.18 3.78
C ASN A 143 -2.87 -2.01 5.15
N THR A 144 -1.84 -1.18 5.24
CA THR A 144 -1.10 -0.96 6.47
C THR A 144 -1.33 0.47 6.95
N LYS A 145 -1.70 0.61 8.22
CA LYS A 145 -1.79 1.91 8.88
C LYS A 145 -0.52 2.14 9.67
N TYR A 146 0.15 3.26 9.39
CA TYR A 146 1.30 3.74 10.12
C TYR A 146 0.95 5.01 10.88
N THR A 147 1.73 5.31 11.91
CA THR A 147 1.69 6.61 12.57
C THR A 147 3.10 7.18 12.68
N VAL A 148 3.20 8.50 12.64
CA VAL A 148 4.40 9.26 12.94
C VAL A 148 4.00 10.43 13.82
N LYS A 149 4.61 10.53 15.02
CA LYS A 149 4.24 11.52 16.04
C LYS A 149 2.73 11.51 16.32
N GLY A 150 2.11 10.32 16.31
CA GLY A 150 0.68 10.16 16.54
C GLY A 150 -0.22 10.46 15.34
N HIS A 151 0.32 10.89 14.20
CA HIS A 151 -0.46 11.21 13.00
C HIS A 151 -0.47 10.02 12.03
N PRO A 152 -1.65 9.61 11.53
CA PRO A 152 -1.78 8.42 10.71
C PRO A 152 -1.54 8.66 9.22
N PHE A 153 -1.18 7.59 8.52
CA PHE A 153 -1.27 7.48 7.07
C PHE A 153 -1.38 5.99 6.72
N SER A 154 -1.85 5.70 5.52
CA SER A 154 -2.02 4.31 5.08
C SER A 154 -1.27 4.02 3.80
N VAL A 155 -0.81 2.77 3.69
CA VAL A 155 -0.17 2.25 2.49
C VAL A 155 -0.91 0.97 2.08
N MET A 156 -1.62 1.03 0.96
CA MET A 156 -2.28 -0.12 0.37
C MET A 156 -1.38 -0.65 -0.75
N GLU A 157 -1.15 -1.96 -0.75
CA GLU A 157 -0.35 -2.64 -1.76
C GLU A 157 -1.18 -3.77 -2.34
N LEU A 158 -1.40 -3.73 -3.64
CA LEU A 158 -2.08 -4.78 -4.37
C LEU A 158 -1.04 -5.58 -5.15
N PHE A 159 -0.96 -6.88 -4.85
CA PHE A 159 0.00 -7.76 -5.50
C PHE A 159 -0.62 -8.31 -6.80
N LEU A 160 0.00 -7.96 -7.93
CA LEU A 160 -0.56 -8.22 -9.27
C LEU A 160 -0.21 -9.64 -9.74
N ILE A 161 -0.52 -10.61 -8.90
CA ILE A 161 -0.39 -12.04 -9.17
C ILE A 161 -1.80 -12.62 -9.12
N ASN A 162 -2.25 -13.19 -10.23
CA ASN A 162 -3.60 -13.73 -10.33
C ASN A 162 -3.74 -14.99 -9.46
N ASP A 163 -4.80 -15.07 -8.64
CA ASP A 163 -5.07 -16.16 -7.71
C ASP A 163 -6.24 -17.07 -8.15
N TYR A 164 -6.71 -16.93 -9.36
CA TYR A 164 -7.75 -17.84 -9.89
C TYR A 164 -7.16 -19.21 -10.26
#